data_e4c2333253b82fd3e670e1fa0e19f74f
#
_entry.id   e4c2333253b82fd3e670e1fa0e19f74f
#
_cell.length_a   1.000
_cell.length_b   1.000
_cell.length_c   1.000
_cell.angle_alpha   90.00
_cell.angle_beta   90.00
_cell.angle_gamma   90.00
#
_symmetry.space_group_name_H-M   'P 1'
#
loop_
_entity.id
_entity.type
_entity.pdbx_description
1 polymer ?
#
loop_
_entity_poly.entity_id
_entity_poly.type
_entity_poly.pdbx_seq_one_letter_code
_entity_poly.pdbx_strand_id
1 'polypeptide(L)'
;MRLSKLILASALLFCLTTMQAQKYVGGDIPLLPTYEEHGAKYMDKNGQTISNLLDFLKEQGLNAMRVRLFVDPSLASDEAKGQGVRQDLEYVKTLGKRIKDAGMQFLLDFHYSDTWADPGNQSTPQLFISVNTPATNYIYQYTKDCLTAMVEAGATPDFIQTGNEITYGMMWDSGCKVEANSAWDGYKDDHWDSFSTALKNAGKACREVCPNAKIIIHTERIANIPQITDYYQKIDKYGVDYDIIGTSYYPYYHGKMEQLDKALTQFETNFPNKQIMVVETGCAYHYEVGDKDKQYYPLTYEGQRQFTSELVATLNKHPKVNGLFWWFLEANEYGLDWKTQRVTDKWYDASLFDNETGCALPALYELKAFNNGSTSIPAVVSEEASYPWYALDGRKIEGKPTRKGIYINRQDKVVVR
;
A
#
# COMPACT_ATOMS: atom_id res chain seq x y z
N MET A 1 45.73 61.45 -13.48
CA MET A 1 44.78 60.86 -12.53
C MET A 1 43.96 59.79 -13.28
N ARG A 2 44.27 58.50 -13.07
CA ARG A 2 43.53 57.37 -13.67
C ARG A 2 42.72 56.72 -12.53
N LEU A 3 41.41 56.83 -12.59
CA LEU A 3 40.51 56.11 -11.67
C LEU A 3 40.38 54.64 -12.13
N SER A 4 40.84 53.76 -11.27
CA SER A 4 40.64 52.29 -11.43
C SER A 4 39.21 51.92 -11.02
N LYS A 5 38.45 51.39 -11.91
CA LYS A 5 37.13 50.81 -11.62
C LYS A 5 37.34 49.38 -11.12
N LEU A 6 37.11 49.16 -9.83
CA LEU A 6 36.97 47.82 -9.23
C LEU A 6 35.60 47.30 -9.61
N ILE A 7 35.56 46.23 -10.39
CA ILE A 7 34.34 45.45 -10.63
C ILE A 7 34.27 44.36 -9.58
N LEU A 8 33.34 44.50 -8.62
CA LEU A 8 33.03 43.48 -7.63
C LEU A 8 32.10 42.45 -8.31
N ALA A 9 32.64 41.32 -8.69
CA ALA A 9 31.87 40.19 -9.19
C ALA A 9 31.31 39.39 -7.97
N SER A 10 30.07 39.65 -7.60
CA SER A 10 29.34 38.82 -6.63
C SER A 10 28.98 37.48 -7.25
N ALA A 11 29.74 36.44 -6.93
CA ALA A 11 29.36 35.08 -7.29
C ALA A 11 28.19 34.67 -6.39
N LEU A 12 26.96 34.72 -6.94
CA LEU A 12 25.80 34.02 -6.34
C LEU A 12 26.03 32.53 -6.48
N LEU A 13 26.52 31.90 -5.40
CA LEU A 13 26.46 30.45 -5.27
C LEU A 13 24.99 30.06 -5.07
N PHE A 14 24.30 29.67 -6.14
CA PHE A 14 23.04 28.95 -6.05
C PHE A 14 23.37 27.57 -5.46
N CYS A 15 23.22 27.41 -4.15
CA CYS A 15 23.06 26.10 -3.56
C CYS A 15 21.74 25.52 -4.11
N LEU A 16 21.85 24.74 -5.16
CA LEU A 16 20.79 23.80 -5.56
C LEU A 16 20.70 22.74 -4.47
N THR A 17 20.05 23.06 -3.36
CA THR A 17 19.51 22.01 -2.50
C THR A 17 18.48 21.28 -3.35
N THR A 18 18.81 20.10 -3.79
CA THR A 18 17.82 19.18 -4.33
C THR A 18 16.78 18.98 -3.23
N MET A 19 15.66 19.68 -3.33
CA MET A 19 14.52 19.41 -2.45
C MET A 19 14.14 17.96 -2.73
N GLN A 20 14.54 17.08 -1.82
CA GLN A 20 14.08 15.70 -1.86
C GLN A 20 12.55 15.73 -1.74
N ALA A 21 11.85 15.09 -2.68
CA ALA A 21 10.40 15.04 -2.66
C ALA A 21 9.94 14.46 -1.31
N GLN A 22 8.93 15.06 -0.72
CA GLN A 22 8.34 14.56 0.52
C GLN A 22 7.90 13.12 0.30
N LYS A 23 8.27 12.22 1.22
CA LYS A 23 7.90 10.81 1.20
C LYS A 23 6.69 10.55 2.09
N TYR A 24 5.87 9.60 1.68
CA TYR A 24 4.64 9.19 2.34
C TYR A 24 4.73 7.70 2.65
N VAL A 25 4.59 7.35 3.92
CA VAL A 25 4.63 5.96 4.36
C VAL A 25 3.48 5.68 5.32
N GLY A 26 2.84 4.54 5.13
CA GLY A 26 1.72 4.13 5.94
C GLY A 26 1.11 2.81 5.49
N GLY A 27 -0.20 2.74 5.50
CA GLY A 27 -0.90 1.54 5.07
C GLY A 27 -2.37 1.76 4.83
N ASP A 28 -3.00 0.71 4.33
CA ASP A 28 -4.43 0.56 4.25
C ASP A 28 -4.98 0.26 5.64
N ILE A 29 -5.97 1.02 6.09
CA ILE A 29 -6.62 0.85 7.40
C ILE A 29 -8.16 0.84 7.30
N PRO A 30 -8.74 0.19 6.28
CA PRO A 30 -10.16 0.32 5.99
C PRO A 30 -11.06 -0.33 7.02
N LEU A 31 -10.55 -1.23 7.85
CA LEU A 31 -11.32 -1.95 8.87
C LEU A 31 -11.05 -1.48 10.29
N LEU A 32 -10.19 -0.48 10.50
CA LEU A 32 -9.86 0.03 11.83
C LEU A 32 -11.10 0.36 12.68
N PRO A 33 -12.13 1.10 12.19
CA PRO A 33 -13.32 1.35 12.99
C PRO A 33 -14.02 0.07 13.43
N THR A 34 -14.06 -0.94 12.57
CA THR A 34 -14.72 -2.22 12.87
C THR A 34 -13.92 -3.04 13.90
N TYR A 35 -12.59 -3.07 13.79
CA TYR A 35 -11.74 -3.70 14.82
C TYR A 35 -11.93 -3.04 16.19
N GLU A 36 -11.96 -1.70 16.23
CA GLU A 36 -12.20 -0.95 17.48
C GLU A 36 -13.58 -1.20 18.05
N GLU A 37 -14.63 -1.21 17.21
CA GLU A 37 -16.02 -1.48 17.61
C GLU A 37 -16.17 -2.89 18.19
N HIS A 38 -15.49 -3.87 17.62
CA HIS A 38 -15.48 -5.25 18.12
C HIS A 38 -14.60 -5.44 19.36
N GLY A 39 -13.75 -4.46 19.69
CA GLY A 39 -12.92 -4.47 20.90
C GLY A 39 -11.52 -5.08 20.72
N ALA A 40 -10.99 -5.09 19.48
CA ALA A 40 -9.60 -5.47 19.20
C ALA A 40 -8.62 -4.63 20.04
N LYS A 41 -7.57 -5.27 20.54
CA LYS A 41 -6.60 -4.63 21.42
C LYS A 41 -5.24 -4.56 20.73
N TYR A 42 -4.79 -3.35 20.47
CA TYR A 42 -3.47 -3.09 19.90
C TYR A 42 -2.44 -2.88 21.03
N MET A 43 -1.29 -3.51 20.88
CA MET A 43 -0.16 -3.42 21.80
C MET A 43 1.09 -2.93 21.06
N ASP A 44 1.93 -2.19 21.75
CA ASP A 44 3.28 -1.88 21.24
C ASP A 44 4.19 -3.14 21.30
N LYS A 45 5.42 -3.02 20.80
CA LYS A 45 6.40 -4.13 20.84
C LYS A 45 6.76 -4.63 22.24
N ASN A 46 6.43 -3.89 23.28
CA ASN A 46 6.70 -4.24 24.68
C ASN A 46 5.44 -4.78 25.39
N GLY A 47 4.32 -4.93 24.65
CA GLY A 47 3.04 -5.38 25.20
C GLY A 47 2.28 -4.29 25.97
N GLN A 48 2.59 -3.01 25.77
CA GLN A 48 1.83 -1.90 26.35
C GLN A 48 0.65 -1.56 25.45
N THR A 49 -0.51 -1.33 26.05
CA THR A 49 -1.73 -1.03 25.30
C THR A 49 -1.62 0.29 24.50
N ILE A 50 -1.95 0.22 23.23
CA ILE A 50 -2.09 1.37 22.34
C ILE A 50 -3.54 1.85 22.43
N SER A 51 -3.76 3.05 22.96
CA SER A 51 -5.10 3.62 23.14
C SER A 51 -5.65 4.29 21.87
N ASN A 52 -4.79 4.77 21.00
CA ASN A 52 -5.12 5.38 19.70
C ASN A 52 -4.13 4.88 18.65
N LEU A 53 -4.59 4.08 17.70
CA LEU A 53 -3.72 3.48 16.70
C LEU A 53 -3.11 4.52 15.75
N LEU A 54 -3.88 5.52 15.33
CA LEU A 54 -3.37 6.56 14.41
C LEU A 54 -2.24 7.38 15.04
N ASP A 55 -2.39 7.77 16.30
CA ASP A 55 -1.35 8.52 17.02
C ASP A 55 -0.09 7.65 17.19
N PHE A 56 -0.26 6.38 17.57
CA PHE A 56 0.85 5.44 17.67
C PHE A 56 1.60 5.28 16.34
N LEU A 57 0.87 5.03 15.24
CA LEU A 57 1.48 4.86 13.91
C LEU A 57 2.25 6.13 13.49
N LYS A 58 1.71 7.31 13.79
CA LYS A 58 2.39 8.58 13.54
C LYS A 58 3.68 8.72 14.36
N GLU A 59 3.65 8.35 15.62
CA GLU A 59 4.85 8.32 16.48
C GLU A 59 5.92 7.34 15.95
N GLN A 60 5.49 6.25 15.30
CA GLN A 60 6.43 5.33 14.64
C GLN A 60 6.93 5.86 13.29
N GLY A 61 6.52 7.05 12.86
CA GLY A 61 7.01 7.72 11.66
C GLY A 61 6.15 7.51 10.40
N LEU A 62 4.97 6.87 10.53
CA LEU A 62 4.00 6.79 9.44
C LEU A 62 3.26 8.14 9.32
N ASN A 63 3.01 8.58 8.09
CA ASN A 63 2.46 9.92 7.86
C ASN A 63 1.30 9.95 6.84
N ALA A 64 0.89 8.80 6.34
CA ALA A 64 -0.20 8.70 5.37
C ALA A 64 -1.00 7.41 5.58
N MET A 65 -2.33 7.46 5.35
CA MET A 65 -3.20 6.28 5.40
C MET A 65 -4.06 6.20 4.15
N ARG A 66 -4.28 4.99 3.65
CA ARG A 66 -5.11 4.67 2.49
C ARG A 66 -6.42 4.03 2.97
N VAL A 67 -7.53 4.44 2.37
CA VAL A 67 -8.85 3.85 2.60
C VAL A 67 -9.58 3.72 1.28
N ARG A 68 -10.12 2.53 1.02
CA ARG A 68 -10.94 2.26 -0.17
C ARG A 68 -12.37 2.71 0.02
N LEU A 69 -13.04 3.02 -1.10
CA LEU A 69 -14.45 3.39 -1.16
C LEU A 69 -15.16 2.52 -2.19
N PHE A 70 -16.16 1.77 -1.75
CA PHE A 70 -17.12 1.07 -2.60
C PHE A 70 -18.34 1.95 -2.87
N VAL A 71 -19.05 1.69 -3.97
CA VAL A 71 -20.24 2.49 -4.33
C VAL A 71 -21.43 2.13 -3.45
N ASP A 72 -21.79 0.85 -3.41
CA ASP A 72 -22.79 0.31 -2.49
C ASP A 72 -22.38 -1.07 -1.99
N PRO A 73 -21.59 -1.16 -0.91
CA PRO A 73 -21.12 -2.45 -0.39
C PRO A 73 -22.26 -3.32 0.20
N SER A 74 -23.46 -2.77 0.38
CA SER A 74 -24.62 -3.57 0.81
C SER A 74 -25.03 -4.62 -0.23
N LEU A 75 -24.71 -4.38 -1.51
CA LEU A 75 -24.98 -5.26 -2.63
C LEU A 75 -23.90 -6.34 -2.85
N ALA A 76 -22.77 -6.25 -2.13
CA ALA A 76 -21.71 -7.26 -2.21
C ALA A 76 -22.21 -8.62 -1.69
N SER A 77 -21.61 -9.69 -2.19
CA SER A 77 -21.89 -11.05 -1.71
C SER A 77 -21.48 -11.22 -0.23
N ASP A 78 -22.07 -12.21 0.43
CA ASP A 78 -21.70 -12.54 1.81
C ASP A 78 -20.22 -12.90 1.94
N GLU A 79 -19.65 -13.58 0.92
CA GLU A 79 -18.22 -13.86 0.87
C GLU A 79 -17.39 -12.58 0.81
N ALA A 80 -17.72 -11.62 -0.05
CA ALA A 80 -17.02 -10.36 -0.15
C ALA A 80 -17.14 -9.53 1.14
N LYS A 81 -18.31 -9.52 1.77
CA LYS A 81 -18.52 -8.91 3.10
C LYS A 81 -17.67 -9.58 4.18
N GLY A 82 -17.56 -10.91 4.17
CA GLY A 82 -16.65 -11.68 5.02
C GLY A 82 -15.17 -11.34 4.78
N GLN A 83 -14.82 -10.90 3.58
CA GLN A 83 -13.48 -10.44 3.23
C GLN A 83 -13.26 -8.94 3.53
N GLY A 84 -14.21 -8.25 4.14
CA GLY A 84 -14.07 -6.87 4.60
C GLY A 84 -14.69 -5.79 3.71
N VAL A 85 -15.55 -6.15 2.74
CA VAL A 85 -16.31 -5.17 1.93
C VAL A 85 -17.41 -4.53 2.78
N ARG A 86 -17.23 -3.25 3.17
CA ARG A 86 -18.21 -2.47 3.95
C ARG A 86 -18.02 -0.95 3.86
N GLN A 87 -16.99 -0.47 3.21
CA GLN A 87 -16.57 0.92 3.19
C GLN A 87 -17.43 1.72 2.20
N ASP A 88 -18.62 2.12 2.65
CA ASP A 88 -19.45 3.11 1.96
C ASP A 88 -18.96 4.55 2.21
N LEU A 89 -19.63 5.52 1.61
CA LEU A 89 -19.24 6.93 1.70
C LEU A 89 -19.25 7.44 3.15
N GLU A 90 -20.24 7.10 3.96
CA GLU A 90 -20.35 7.59 5.34
C GLU A 90 -19.26 7.01 6.23
N TYR A 91 -18.96 5.73 6.06
CA TYR A 91 -17.86 5.05 6.73
C TYR A 91 -16.53 5.71 6.39
N VAL A 92 -16.26 5.92 5.09
CA VAL A 92 -14.97 6.45 4.61
C VAL A 92 -14.81 7.93 4.99
N LYS A 93 -15.86 8.74 4.95
CA LYS A 93 -15.86 10.12 5.47
C LYS A 93 -15.43 10.18 6.92
N THR A 94 -16.02 9.32 7.76
CA THR A 94 -15.73 9.27 9.20
C THR A 94 -14.26 8.88 9.43
N LEU A 95 -13.78 7.85 8.78
CA LEU A 95 -12.39 7.38 8.92
C LEU A 95 -11.39 8.40 8.32
N GLY A 96 -11.70 8.95 7.13
CA GLY A 96 -10.88 9.97 6.48
C GLY A 96 -10.72 11.22 7.35
N LYS A 97 -11.81 11.66 8.01
CA LYS A 97 -11.73 12.77 8.98
C LYS A 97 -10.80 12.43 10.16
N ARG A 98 -10.89 11.23 10.72
CA ARG A 98 -10.00 10.79 11.80
C ARG A 98 -8.53 10.80 11.37
N ILE A 99 -8.23 10.38 10.14
CA ILE A 99 -6.87 10.43 9.55
C ILE A 99 -6.39 11.89 9.48
N LYS A 100 -7.22 12.79 8.97
CA LYS A 100 -6.89 14.22 8.87
C LYS A 100 -6.74 14.88 10.25
N ASP A 101 -7.59 14.56 11.20
CA ASP A 101 -7.52 15.07 12.59
C ASP A 101 -6.22 14.59 13.29
N ALA A 102 -5.73 13.39 13.01
CA ALA A 102 -4.43 12.91 13.45
C ALA A 102 -3.25 13.62 12.75
N GLY A 103 -3.53 14.51 11.78
CA GLY A 103 -2.52 15.25 11.01
C GLY A 103 -1.72 14.38 10.05
N MET A 104 -2.34 13.33 9.52
CA MET A 104 -1.78 12.44 8.50
C MET A 104 -2.35 12.77 7.11
N GLN A 105 -1.63 12.35 6.05
CA GLN A 105 -2.14 12.44 4.70
C GLN A 105 -3.17 11.34 4.46
N PHE A 106 -4.19 11.64 3.65
CA PHE A 106 -5.26 10.71 3.33
C PHE A 106 -5.24 10.38 1.83
N LEU A 107 -5.09 9.09 1.52
CA LEU A 107 -5.25 8.53 0.18
C LEU A 107 -6.61 7.86 0.09
N LEU A 108 -7.50 8.43 -0.72
CA LEU A 108 -8.82 7.88 -1.04
C LEU A 108 -8.71 7.00 -2.27
N ASP A 109 -9.11 5.73 -2.16
CA ASP A 109 -9.09 4.75 -3.24
C ASP A 109 -10.52 4.45 -3.71
N PHE A 110 -10.91 4.98 -4.86
CA PHE A 110 -12.17 4.64 -5.50
C PHE A 110 -12.08 3.28 -6.19
N HIS A 111 -12.82 2.28 -5.72
CA HIS A 111 -12.98 1.02 -6.44
C HIS A 111 -13.90 1.12 -7.65
N TYR A 112 -14.83 2.08 -7.67
CA TYR A 112 -15.89 2.20 -8.69
C TYR A 112 -16.63 0.87 -8.92
N SER A 113 -16.89 0.18 -7.84
CA SER A 113 -17.59 -1.11 -7.78
C SER A 113 -18.36 -1.21 -6.46
N ASP A 114 -19.35 -2.09 -6.39
CA ASP A 114 -20.07 -2.41 -5.16
C ASP A 114 -19.33 -3.43 -4.30
N THR A 115 -18.27 -4.01 -4.85
CA THR A 115 -17.43 -5.04 -4.24
C THR A 115 -15.97 -4.86 -4.61
N TRP A 116 -15.10 -5.82 -4.27
CA TRP A 116 -13.70 -5.81 -4.68
C TRP A 116 -13.56 -5.54 -6.17
N ALA A 117 -12.74 -4.55 -6.51
CA ALA A 117 -12.20 -4.33 -7.84
C ALA A 117 -10.71 -4.74 -7.81
N ASP A 118 -10.36 -5.71 -8.65
CA ASP A 118 -9.03 -6.29 -8.75
C ASP A 118 -8.79 -6.78 -10.19
N PRO A 119 -7.61 -7.33 -10.55
CA PRO A 119 -7.34 -7.78 -11.92
C PRO A 119 -8.28 -8.87 -12.45
N GLY A 120 -8.96 -9.58 -11.56
CA GLY A 120 -9.94 -10.64 -11.91
C GLY A 120 -11.39 -10.16 -11.91
N ASN A 121 -11.68 -9.00 -11.30
CA ASN A 121 -13.04 -8.48 -11.17
C ASN A 121 -13.09 -6.96 -11.20
N GLN A 122 -13.78 -6.40 -12.18
CA GLN A 122 -13.99 -4.96 -12.35
C GLN A 122 -15.46 -4.70 -12.70
N SER A 123 -16.37 -5.15 -11.81
CA SER A 123 -17.82 -5.08 -12.05
C SER A 123 -18.28 -3.62 -12.04
N THR A 124 -19.21 -3.29 -12.95
CA THR A 124 -19.87 -1.98 -12.94
C THR A 124 -20.83 -1.89 -11.74
N PRO A 125 -20.79 -0.80 -10.93
CA PRO A 125 -21.73 -0.63 -9.82
C PRO A 125 -23.18 -0.62 -10.30
N GLN A 126 -24.08 -1.22 -9.52
CA GLN A 126 -25.52 -1.24 -9.83
C GLN A 126 -26.10 0.16 -9.97
N LEU A 127 -25.64 1.12 -9.17
CA LEU A 127 -26.03 2.52 -9.30
C LEU A 127 -25.73 3.05 -10.70
N PHE A 128 -24.56 2.77 -11.27
CA PHE A 128 -24.15 3.28 -12.60
C PHE A 128 -24.93 2.62 -13.73
N ILE A 129 -25.41 1.39 -13.51
CA ILE A 129 -26.28 0.68 -14.49
C ILE A 129 -27.70 1.24 -14.41
N SER A 130 -28.19 1.64 -13.24
CA SER A 130 -29.58 2.06 -13.02
C SER A 130 -29.89 3.48 -13.49
N VAL A 131 -28.90 4.33 -13.68
CA VAL A 131 -29.09 5.71 -14.16
C VAL A 131 -29.21 5.76 -15.68
N ASN A 132 -30.00 6.70 -16.19
CA ASN A 132 -30.17 6.91 -17.64
C ASN A 132 -29.01 7.76 -18.23
N THR A 133 -27.78 7.39 -17.90
CA THR A 133 -26.54 8.07 -18.33
C THR A 133 -25.46 7.01 -18.49
N PRO A 134 -24.65 7.00 -19.57
CA PRO A 134 -23.55 6.07 -19.68
C PRO A 134 -22.64 6.12 -18.45
N ALA A 135 -22.22 4.95 -17.93
CA ALA A 135 -21.37 4.83 -16.74
C ALA A 135 -20.08 5.67 -16.86
N THR A 136 -19.49 5.72 -18.07
CA THR A 136 -18.34 6.55 -18.39
C THR A 136 -18.54 8.06 -18.17
N ASN A 137 -19.78 8.53 -18.22
CA ASN A 137 -20.15 9.93 -17.95
C ASN A 137 -20.64 10.10 -16.51
N TYR A 138 -21.40 9.12 -15.97
CA TYR A 138 -21.93 9.19 -14.61
C TYR A 138 -20.82 9.17 -13.56
N ILE A 139 -19.70 8.53 -13.81
CA ILE A 139 -18.53 8.51 -12.93
C ILE A 139 -18.06 9.93 -12.54
N TYR A 140 -18.21 10.93 -13.42
CA TYR A 140 -17.90 12.32 -13.09
C TYR A 140 -18.79 12.83 -11.95
N GLN A 141 -20.11 12.63 -12.08
CA GLN A 141 -21.06 13.13 -11.07
C GLN A 141 -20.86 12.40 -9.74
N TYR A 142 -20.74 11.07 -9.78
CA TYR A 142 -20.48 10.25 -8.60
C TYR A 142 -19.20 10.68 -7.86
N THR A 143 -18.09 10.80 -8.61
CA THR A 143 -16.79 11.21 -8.02
C THR A 143 -16.89 12.61 -7.42
N LYS A 144 -17.55 13.54 -8.12
CA LYS A 144 -17.76 14.91 -7.65
C LYS A 144 -18.57 14.95 -6.36
N ASP A 145 -19.67 14.22 -6.29
CA ASP A 145 -20.55 14.17 -5.11
C ASP A 145 -19.82 13.56 -3.91
N CYS A 146 -19.11 12.45 -4.09
CA CYS A 146 -18.29 11.83 -3.05
C CYS A 146 -17.23 12.79 -2.51
N LEU A 147 -16.45 13.42 -3.40
CA LEU A 147 -15.39 14.34 -2.98
C LEU A 147 -15.95 15.58 -2.31
N THR A 148 -17.09 16.11 -2.77
CA THR A 148 -17.77 17.24 -2.11
C THR A 148 -18.15 16.87 -0.69
N ALA A 149 -18.79 15.71 -0.50
CA ALA A 149 -19.15 15.21 0.82
C ALA A 149 -17.92 14.95 1.73
N MET A 150 -16.78 14.49 1.17
CA MET A 150 -15.53 14.37 1.90
C MET A 150 -14.99 15.71 2.38
N VAL A 151 -14.98 16.72 1.49
CA VAL A 151 -14.53 18.08 1.83
C VAL A 151 -15.40 18.68 2.92
N GLU A 152 -16.71 18.59 2.79
CA GLU A 152 -17.68 19.10 3.78
C GLU A 152 -17.51 18.41 5.15
N ALA A 153 -17.15 17.15 5.17
CA ALA A 153 -16.89 16.39 6.40
C ALA A 153 -15.50 16.69 7.03
N GLY A 154 -14.65 17.47 6.38
CA GLY A 154 -13.25 17.68 6.82
C GLY A 154 -12.33 16.49 6.55
N ALA A 155 -12.71 15.61 5.63
CA ALA A 155 -11.97 14.44 5.17
C ALA A 155 -11.36 14.65 3.77
N THR A 156 -10.92 15.86 3.45
CA THR A 156 -10.35 16.19 2.14
C THR A 156 -9.14 15.29 1.85
N PRO A 157 -9.18 14.47 0.78
CA PRO A 157 -8.04 13.62 0.43
C PRO A 157 -6.86 14.44 -0.11
N ASP A 158 -5.65 13.98 0.19
CA ASP A 158 -4.40 14.52 -0.37
C ASP A 158 -4.00 13.77 -1.64
N PHE A 159 -4.42 12.52 -1.75
CA PHE A 159 -4.25 11.63 -2.89
C PHE A 159 -5.58 10.99 -3.24
N ILE A 160 -5.85 10.85 -4.53
CA ILE A 160 -7.08 10.22 -5.04
C ILE A 160 -6.69 9.19 -6.08
N GLN A 161 -6.99 7.94 -5.80
CA GLN A 161 -6.82 6.82 -6.71
C GLN A 161 -8.12 6.62 -7.49
N THR A 162 -8.05 6.75 -8.81
CA THR A 162 -9.22 6.65 -9.69
C THR A 162 -9.33 5.26 -10.30
N GLY A 163 -9.73 4.31 -9.48
CA GLY A 163 -9.80 2.88 -9.79
C GLY A 163 -8.68 2.07 -9.13
N ASN A 164 -8.99 0.85 -8.70
CA ASN A 164 -8.07 -0.08 -8.07
C ASN A 164 -7.62 -1.16 -9.04
N GLU A 165 -6.28 -1.32 -9.22
CA GLU A 165 -5.65 -2.37 -10.05
C GLU A 165 -6.26 -2.48 -11.47
N ILE A 166 -6.38 -1.36 -12.16
CA ILE A 166 -7.12 -1.20 -13.41
C ILE A 166 -6.30 -1.52 -14.68
N THR A 167 -5.34 -2.41 -14.60
CA THR A 167 -4.53 -2.81 -15.78
C THR A 167 -5.40 -3.34 -16.93
N TYR A 168 -6.52 -4.01 -16.61
CA TYR A 168 -7.49 -4.52 -17.57
C TYR A 168 -8.73 -3.62 -17.74
N GLY A 169 -8.61 -2.34 -17.40
CA GLY A 169 -9.73 -1.41 -17.37
C GLY A 169 -10.54 -1.50 -16.08
N MET A 170 -11.72 -0.88 -16.07
CA MET A 170 -12.68 -0.90 -14.97
C MET A 170 -14.11 -0.93 -15.51
N MET A 171 -15.11 -1.19 -14.66
CA MET A 171 -16.53 -1.20 -15.09
C MET A 171 -16.74 -2.02 -16.36
N TRP A 172 -16.30 -3.28 -16.36
CA TRP A 172 -16.27 -4.13 -17.55
C TRP A 172 -17.64 -4.30 -18.21
N ASP A 173 -18.72 -4.40 -17.42
CA ASP A 173 -20.10 -4.53 -17.92
C ASP A 173 -20.59 -3.27 -18.66
N SER A 174 -19.89 -2.16 -18.50
CA SER A 174 -20.16 -0.89 -19.20
C SER A 174 -19.18 -0.61 -20.34
N GLY A 175 -18.46 -1.62 -20.80
CA GLY A 175 -17.59 -1.54 -21.97
C GLY A 175 -16.31 -0.73 -21.72
N CYS A 176 -15.75 -0.79 -20.52
CA CYS A 176 -14.46 -0.16 -20.18
C CYS A 176 -13.35 -1.20 -19.92
N LYS A 177 -13.54 -2.43 -20.40
CA LYS A 177 -12.48 -3.47 -20.36
C LYS A 177 -11.45 -3.18 -21.44
N VAL A 178 -10.18 -3.24 -21.10
CA VAL A 178 -9.07 -3.09 -22.05
C VAL A 178 -8.20 -4.33 -22.03
N GLU A 179 -7.59 -4.67 -23.19
CA GLU A 179 -6.61 -5.73 -23.27
C GLU A 179 -5.31 -5.31 -22.60
N ALA A 180 -4.88 -6.14 -21.68
CA ALA A 180 -3.52 -6.09 -21.19
C ALA A 180 -2.68 -7.27 -21.70
N ASN A 181 -3.29 -8.36 -22.19
CA ASN A 181 -2.55 -9.46 -22.79
C ASN A 181 -3.48 -10.44 -23.52
N SER A 182 -3.39 -10.55 -24.84
CA SER A 182 -4.15 -11.47 -25.69
C SER A 182 -3.88 -12.96 -25.43
N ALA A 183 -2.93 -13.32 -24.58
CA ALA A 183 -2.54 -14.70 -24.35
C ALA A 183 -3.44 -15.43 -23.33
N TRP A 184 -4.26 -14.73 -22.54
CA TRP A 184 -4.98 -15.32 -21.41
C TRP A 184 -6.46 -15.57 -21.64
N ASP A 185 -7.18 -14.73 -22.38
CA ASP A 185 -8.64 -14.84 -22.46
C ASP A 185 -9.23 -14.79 -23.87
N GLY A 186 -8.41 -14.65 -24.90
CA GLY A 186 -8.92 -14.57 -26.30
C GLY A 186 -9.83 -13.37 -26.58
N TYR A 187 -9.91 -12.43 -25.63
CA TYR A 187 -10.73 -11.25 -25.74
C TYR A 187 -10.05 -10.21 -26.64
N LYS A 188 -10.75 -9.76 -27.69
CA LYS A 188 -10.20 -8.82 -28.68
C LYS A 188 -10.82 -7.44 -28.61
N ASP A 189 -11.66 -7.15 -27.61
CA ASP A 189 -12.33 -5.87 -27.51
C ASP A 189 -11.45 -4.84 -26.81
N ASP A 190 -10.90 -3.95 -27.61
CA ASP A 190 -10.06 -2.84 -27.14
C ASP A 190 -10.92 -1.59 -26.88
N HIS A 191 -11.40 -1.44 -25.66
CA HIS A 191 -12.26 -0.33 -25.26
C HIS A 191 -11.51 0.86 -24.67
N TRP A 192 -10.32 1.15 -25.15
CA TRP A 192 -9.50 2.26 -24.66
C TRP A 192 -10.21 3.62 -24.73
N ASP A 193 -11.07 3.86 -25.73
CA ASP A 193 -11.83 5.12 -25.85
C ASP A 193 -12.81 5.28 -24.67
N SER A 194 -13.57 4.24 -24.35
CA SER A 194 -14.51 4.25 -23.23
C SER A 194 -13.78 4.33 -21.89
N PHE A 195 -12.76 3.51 -21.71
CA PHE A 195 -11.97 3.45 -20.47
C PHE A 195 -11.26 4.79 -20.20
N SER A 196 -10.58 5.36 -21.20
CA SER A 196 -9.93 6.66 -21.04
C SER A 196 -10.94 7.80 -20.81
N THR A 197 -12.14 7.71 -21.41
CA THR A 197 -13.23 8.66 -21.16
C THR A 197 -13.67 8.61 -19.69
N ALA A 198 -13.84 7.41 -19.13
CA ALA A 198 -14.18 7.24 -17.72
C ALA A 198 -13.10 7.85 -16.81
N LEU A 199 -11.81 7.54 -17.05
CA LEU A 199 -10.69 8.10 -16.28
C LEU A 199 -10.60 9.63 -16.39
N LYS A 200 -10.78 10.20 -17.59
CA LYS A 200 -10.81 11.65 -17.78
C LYS A 200 -11.94 12.32 -17.01
N ASN A 201 -13.11 11.71 -17.00
CA ASN A 201 -14.27 12.21 -16.28
C ASN A 201 -14.08 12.12 -14.75
N ALA A 202 -13.52 11.02 -14.23
CA ALA A 202 -13.15 10.91 -12.83
C ALA A 202 -12.07 11.96 -12.45
N GLY A 203 -11.01 12.07 -13.24
CA GLY A 203 -9.93 13.04 -13.04
C GLY A 203 -10.43 14.49 -13.06
N LYS A 204 -11.35 14.83 -13.98
CA LYS A 204 -11.99 16.15 -14.04
C LYS A 204 -12.69 16.48 -12.73
N ALA A 205 -13.49 15.56 -12.18
CA ALA A 205 -14.16 15.77 -10.89
C ALA A 205 -13.13 15.97 -9.75
N CYS A 206 -12.05 15.19 -9.74
CA CYS A 206 -10.96 15.34 -8.77
C CYS A 206 -10.35 16.76 -8.82
N ARG A 207 -10.02 17.26 -10.01
CA ARG A 207 -9.42 18.60 -10.17
C ARG A 207 -10.38 19.72 -9.79
N GLU A 208 -11.67 19.55 -10.04
CA GLU A 208 -12.68 20.55 -9.70
C GLU A 208 -12.92 20.66 -8.17
N VAL A 209 -12.99 19.54 -7.47
CA VAL A 209 -13.33 19.53 -6.04
C VAL A 209 -12.10 19.56 -5.15
N CYS A 210 -11.04 18.83 -5.52
CA CYS A 210 -9.81 18.71 -4.75
C CYS A 210 -8.59 19.11 -5.60
N PRO A 211 -8.44 20.38 -6.02
CA PRO A 211 -7.41 20.81 -6.99
C PRO A 211 -5.97 20.58 -6.51
N ASN A 212 -5.75 20.48 -5.21
CA ASN A 212 -4.43 20.23 -4.62
C ASN A 212 -4.11 18.73 -4.47
N ALA A 213 -5.11 17.86 -4.54
CA ALA A 213 -4.90 16.43 -4.44
C ALA A 213 -4.15 15.88 -5.66
N LYS A 214 -3.33 14.86 -5.42
CA LYS A 214 -2.61 14.16 -6.50
C LYS A 214 -3.43 12.97 -6.97
N ILE A 215 -3.59 12.84 -8.28
CA ILE A 215 -4.34 11.73 -8.90
C ILE A 215 -3.38 10.56 -9.15
N ILE A 216 -3.79 9.36 -8.75
CA ILE A 216 -3.04 8.12 -8.91
C ILE A 216 -3.80 7.21 -9.88
N ILE A 217 -3.08 6.67 -10.86
CA ILE A 217 -3.52 5.50 -11.65
C ILE A 217 -2.82 4.27 -11.09
N HIS A 218 -3.59 3.29 -10.65
CA HIS A 218 -3.10 2.10 -9.94
C HIS A 218 -3.16 0.84 -10.80
N THR A 219 -2.03 0.15 -10.88
CA THR A 219 -1.85 -1.10 -11.63
C THR A 219 -1.03 -2.11 -10.82
N GLU A 220 -1.01 -3.39 -11.24
CA GLU A 220 -0.32 -4.46 -10.50
C GLU A 220 0.69 -5.25 -11.35
N ARG A 221 0.77 -5.02 -12.66
CA ARG A 221 1.53 -5.87 -13.61
C ARG A 221 3.04 -5.61 -13.68
N ILE A 222 3.67 -5.25 -12.59
CA ILE A 222 5.14 -5.01 -12.56
C ILE A 222 5.97 -6.26 -12.89
N ALA A 223 5.41 -7.46 -12.79
CA ALA A 223 6.06 -8.68 -13.26
C ALA A 223 6.21 -8.72 -14.79
N ASN A 224 5.39 -7.97 -15.53
CA ASN A 224 5.45 -7.86 -16.98
C ASN A 224 5.72 -6.41 -17.40
N ILE A 225 6.98 -6.02 -17.35
CA ILE A 225 7.43 -4.64 -17.62
C ILE A 225 7.01 -4.13 -19.00
N PRO A 226 7.11 -4.88 -20.11
CA PRO A 226 6.64 -4.40 -21.42
C PRO A 226 5.16 -4.04 -21.41
N GLN A 227 4.33 -4.89 -20.83
CA GLN A 227 2.88 -4.69 -20.75
C GLN A 227 2.53 -3.43 -19.95
N ILE A 228 3.12 -3.28 -18.76
CA ILE A 228 2.80 -2.13 -17.90
C ILE A 228 3.35 -0.82 -18.47
N THR A 229 4.46 -0.86 -19.19
CA THR A 229 5.00 0.29 -19.92
C THR A 229 4.06 0.72 -21.02
N ASP A 230 3.59 -0.22 -21.88
CA ASP A 230 2.61 0.04 -22.93
C ASP A 230 1.30 0.60 -22.37
N TYR A 231 0.84 0.08 -21.26
CA TYR A 231 -0.36 0.57 -20.56
C TYR A 231 -0.25 2.07 -20.25
N TYR A 232 0.81 2.52 -19.56
CA TYR A 232 0.97 3.93 -19.21
C TYR A 232 1.25 4.81 -20.42
N GLN A 233 1.92 4.30 -21.47
CA GLN A 233 2.07 5.01 -22.74
C GLN A 233 0.70 5.24 -23.42
N LYS A 234 -0.23 4.27 -23.32
CA LYS A 234 -1.61 4.44 -23.79
C LYS A 234 -2.38 5.44 -22.93
N ILE A 235 -2.26 5.38 -21.60
CA ILE A 235 -2.84 6.39 -20.69
C ILE A 235 -2.43 7.81 -21.11
N ASP A 236 -1.13 8.04 -21.35
CA ASP A 236 -0.62 9.34 -21.81
C ASP A 236 -1.12 9.68 -23.22
N LYS A 237 -1.11 8.73 -24.15
CA LYS A 237 -1.61 8.91 -25.55
C LYS A 237 -3.07 9.31 -25.60
N TYR A 238 -3.91 8.74 -24.72
CA TYR A 238 -5.32 9.09 -24.63
C TYR A 238 -5.58 10.37 -23.82
N GLY A 239 -4.54 11.02 -23.29
CA GLY A 239 -4.63 12.30 -22.59
C GLY A 239 -5.36 12.20 -21.25
N VAL A 240 -5.17 11.11 -20.53
CA VAL A 240 -5.66 10.95 -19.15
C VAL A 240 -4.78 11.80 -18.21
N ASP A 241 -5.42 12.63 -17.39
CA ASP A 241 -4.72 13.46 -16.40
C ASP A 241 -4.47 12.66 -15.11
N TYR A 242 -3.19 12.55 -14.75
CA TYR A 242 -2.74 11.94 -13.49
C TYR A 242 -1.35 12.44 -13.09
N ASP A 243 -1.01 12.34 -11.82
CA ASP A 243 0.26 12.80 -11.25
C ASP A 243 1.22 11.63 -10.93
N ILE A 244 0.65 10.48 -10.53
CA ILE A 244 1.39 9.41 -9.87
C ILE A 244 1.06 8.06 -10.53
N ILE A 245 2.10 7.27 -10.80
CA ILE A 245 2.01 5.86 -11.12
C ILE A 245 1.90 5.10 -9.80
N GLY A 246 0.73 4.53 -9.52
CA GLY A 246 0.51 3.62 -8.40
C GLY A 246 0.77 2.17 -8.82
N THR A 247 1.40 1.39 -7.96
CA THR A 247 1.61 -0.03 -8.23
C THR A 247 1.46 -0.87 -6.98
N SER A 248 0.95 -2.11 -7.15
CA SER A 248 1.04 -3.15 -6.14
C SER A 248 2.38 -3.89 -6.26
N TYR A 249 2.96 -4.27 -5.11
CA TYR A 249 4.05 -5.20 -5.07
C TYR A 249 3.88 -6.24 -3.96
N TYR A 250 3.66 -7.47 -4.36
CA TYR A 250 3.63 -8.64 -3.48
C TYR A 250 4.62 -9.67 -4.00
N PRO A 251 5.63 -10.10 -3.21
CA PRO A 251 6.69 -10.99 -3.73
C PRO A 251 6.14 -12.30 -4.28
N TYR A 252 5.13 -12.85 -3.66
CA TYR A 252 4.48 -14.12 -4.06
C TYR A 252 3.63 -14.02 -5.35
N TYR A 253 3.32 -12.81 -5.84
CA TYR A 253 2.65 -12.61 -7.14
C TYR A 253 3.61 -12.04 -8.18
N HIS A 254 4.44 -11.08 -7.78
CA HIS A 254 5.17 -10.23 -8.71
C HIS A 254 6.67 -10.60 -8.83
N GLY A 255 7.14 -11.59 -8.04
CA GLY A 255 8.51 -12.05 -8.08
C GLY A 255 9.43 -11.32 -7.08
N LYS A 256 10.73 -11.57 -7.22
CA LYS A 256 11.73 -11.07 -6.29
C LYS A 256 11.89 -9.55 -6.33
N MET A 257 12.57 -8.99 -5.33
CA MET A 257 12.84 -7.56 -5.19
C MET A 257 13.52 -6.95 -6.42
N GLU A 258 14.37 -7.71 -7.13
CA GLU A 258 15.01 -7.26 -8.37
C GLU A 258 14.01 -7.01 -9.51
N GLN A 259 12.84 -7.66 -9.48
CA GLN A 259 11.79 -7.40 -10.45
C GLN A 259 11.13 -6.04 -10.19
N LEU A 260 10.89 -5.70 -8.92
CA LEU A 260 10.41 -4.37 -8.53
C LEU A 260 11.43 -3.29 -8.93
N ASP A 261 12.71 -3.45 -8.58
CA ASP A 261 13.79 -2.51 -8.92
C ASP A 261 13.86 -2.22 -10.42
N LYS A 262 13.75 -3.27 -11.26
CA LYS A 262 13.69 -3.12 -12.73
C LYS A 262 12.44 -2.37 -13.19
N ALA A 263 11.28 -2.67 -12.63
CA ALA A 263 10.03 -2.00 -13.01
C ALA A 263 10.07 -0.51 -12.65
N LEU A 264 10.54 -0.17 -11.44
CA LEU A 264 10.71 1.21 -11.01
C LEU A 264 11.69 1.98 -11.90
N THR A 265 12.82 1.38 -12.27
CA THR A 265 13.78 1.96 -13.22
C THR A 265 13.13 2.26 -14.57
N GLN A 266 12.27 1.36 -15.06
CA GLN A 266 11.54 1.57 -16.32
C GLN A 266 10.50 2.69 -16.21
N PHE A 267 9.79 2.79 -15.10
CA PHE A 267 8.86 3.90 -14.87
C PHE A 267 9.60 5.23 -14.82
N GLU A 268 10.70 5.34 -14.10
CA GLU A 268 11.53 6.56 -14.03
C GLU A 268 12.07 6.98 -15.39
N THR A 269 12.44 6.00 -16.22
CA THR A 269 12.99 6.24 -17.57
C THR A 269 11.91 6.69 -18.56
N ASN A 270 10.76 6.00 -18.58
CA ASN A 270 9.72 6.23 -19.57
C ASN A 270 8.76 7.37 -19.18
N PHE A 271 8.61 7.64 -17.87
CA PHE A 271 7.66 8.62 -17.33
C PHE A 271 8.37 9.63 -16.40
N PRO A 272 9.37 10.38 -16.88
CA PRO A 272 10.25 11.20 -16.03
C PRO A 272 9.52 12.34 -15.29
N ASN A 273 8.32 12.71 -15.71
CA ASN A 273 7.49 13.75 -15.10
C ASN A 273 6.48 13.21 -14.06
N LYS A 274 6.42 11.89 -13.85
CA LYS A 274 5.53 11.28 -12.89
C LYS A 274 6.27 10.91 -11.60
N GLN A 275 5.54 10.95 -10.48
CA GLN A 275 5.98 10.30 -9.25
C GLN A 275 5.51 8.85 -9.26
N ILE A 276 6.05 8.03 -8.36
CA ILE A 276 5.70 6.62 -8.24
C ILE A 276 5.36 6.33 -6.78
N MET A 277 4.30 5.54 -6.56
CA MET A 277 3.94 5.03 -5.23
C MET A 277 3.72 3.52 -5.28
N VAL A 278 4.28 2.80 -4.34
CA VAL A 278 3.84 1.45 -4.02
C VAL A 278 2.62 1.62 -3.10
N VAL A 279 1.42 1.60 -3.70
CA VAL A 279 0.16 1.86 -3.01
C VAL A 279 -0.41 0.63 -2.32
N GLU A 280 0.12 -0.55 -2.67
CA GLU A 280 -0.17 -1.81 -1.99
C GLU A 280 1.07 -2.69 -1.91
N THR A 281 1.34 -3.21 -0.73
CA THR A 281 2.35 -4.23 -0.49
C THR A 281 2.03 -5.02 0.77
N GLY A 282 2.63 -6.18 0.90
CA GLY A 282 2.52 -7.00 2.08
C GLY A 282 3.38 -8.26 1.98
N CYS A 283 3.65 -8.85 3.12
CA CYS A 283 4.32 -10.13 3.24
C CYS A 283 3.77 -10.85 4.46
N ALA A 284 3.27 -12.07 4.26
CA ALA A 284 2.71 -12.86 5.35
C ALA A 284 3.80 -13.34 6.31
N TYR A 285 3.45 -13.44 7.60
CA TYR A 285 4.37 -13.94 8.63
C TYR A 285 4.01 -15.33 9.14
N HIS A 286 2.87 -15.89 8.74
CA HIS A 286 2.40 -17.18 9.27
C HIS A 286 1.89 -18.11 8.17
N TYR A 287 0.92 -17.70 7.35
CA TYR A 287 0.35 -18.54 6.30
C TYR A 287 0.92 -18.25 4.92
N GLU A 288 1.01 -19.30 4.09
CA GLU A 288 1.34 -19.14 2.68
C GLU A 288 0.26 -18.31 1.96
N VAL A 289 0.69 -17.31 1.22
CA VAL A 289 -0.17 -16.47 0.39
C VAL A 289 0.32 -16.55 -1.06
N GLY A 290 -0.61 -16.70 -1.99
CA GLY A 290 -0.30 -16.72 -3.42
C GLY A 290 0.43 -18.00 -3.86
N ASP A 291 1.44 -17.84 -4.71
CA ASP A 291 2.20 -18.95 -5.29
C ASP A 291 3.23 -19.49 -4.30
N LYS A 292 3.10 -20.77 -3.94
CA LYS A 292 4.00 -21.46 -2.98
C LYS A 292 5.45 -21.47 -3.42
N ASP A 293 5.71 -21.53 -4.73
CA ASP A 293 7.07 -21.52 -5.28
C ASP A 293 7.72 -20.12 -5.22
N LYS A 294 6.97 -19.10 -4.83
CA LYS A 294 7.40 -17.71 -4.70
C LYS A 294 7.47 -17.21 -3.25
N GLN A 295 7.59 -18.11 -2.30
CA GLN A 295 7.82 -17.74 -0.89
C GLN A 295 9.30 -17.39 -0.69
N TYR A 296 9.70 -16.18 -1.11
CA TYR A 296 11.11 -15.73 -1.06
C TYR A 296 11.59 -15.33 0.34
N TYR A 297 10.66 -15.15 1.27
CA TYR A 297 10.94 -14.79 2.66
C TYR A 297 10.35 -15.86 3.60
N PRO A 298 11.04 -16.22 4.69
CA PRO A 298 10.47 -17.14 5.69
C PRO A 298 9.14 -16.63 6.24
N LEU A 299 8.18 -17.53 6.44
CA LEU A 299 6.89 -17.21 7.07
C LEU A 299 7.07 -17.06 8.60
N THR A 300 7.70 -15.96 8.98
CA THR A 300 8.00 -15.58 10.36
C THR A 300 7.99 -14.05 10.50
N TYR A 301 7.89 -13.53 11.71
CA TYR A 301 8.04 -12.09 11.98
C TYR A 301 9.35 -11.53 11.44
N GLU A 302 10.45 -12.29 11.55
CA GLU A 302 11.75 -11.90 11.03
C GLU A 302 11.79 -11.91 9.49
N GLY A 303 11.15 -12.88 8.84
CA GLY A 303 11.03 -12.90 7.37
C GLY A 303 10.21 -11.71 6.85
N GLN A 304 9.12 -11.36 7.52
CA GLN A 304 8.35 -10.16 7.21
C GLN A 304 9.17 -8.88 7.43
N ARG A 305 9.94 -8.80 8.53
CA ARG A 305 10.86 -7.69 8.81
C ARG A 305 11.93 -7.56 7.73
N GLN A 306 12.57 -8.68 7.34
CA GLN A 306 13.57 -8.71 6.27
C GLN A 306 13.00 -8.20 4.96
N PHE A 307 11.82 -8.70 4.54
CA PHE A 307 11.12 -8.19 3.36
C PHE A 307 10.95 -6.67 3.43
N THR A 308 10.44 -6.15 4.55
CA THR A 308 10.17 -4.72 4.71
C THR A 308 11.44 -3.89 4.63
N SER A 309 12.52 -4.33 5.28
CA SER A 309 13.82 -3.67 5.24
C SER A 309 14.40 -3.63 3.81
N GLU A 310 14.37 -4.75 3.07
CA GLU A 310 14.83 -4.82 1.69
C GLU A 310 13.95 -3.98 0.75
N LEU A 311 12.63 -3.98 0.95
CA LEU A 311 11.70 -3.15 0.20
C LEU A 311 12.04 -1.67 0.37
N VAL A 312 12.13 -1.19 1.61
CA VAL A 312 12.47 0.21 1.92
C VAL A 312 13.82 0.60 1.34
N ALA A 313 14.83 -0.27 1.47
CA ALA A 313 16.15 -0.03 0.90
C ALA A 313 16.11 0.06 -0.64
N THR A 314 15.30 -0.77 -1.30
CA THR A 314 15.11 -0.73 -2.74
C THR A 314 14.39 0.54 -3.18
N LEU A 315 13.27 0.87 -2.56
CA LEU A 315 12.50 2.08 -2.89
C LEU A 315 13.33 3.37 -2.69
N ASN A 316 14.21 3.38 -1.69
CA ASN A 316 15.07 4.54 -1.42
C ASN A 316 16.16 4.78 -2.48
N LYS A 317 16.43 3.82 -3.38
CA LYS A 317 17.32 4.01 -4.54
C LYS A 317 16.65 4.79 -5.67
N HIS A 318 15.31 4.86 -5.68
CA HIS A 318 14.50 5.46 -6.74
C HIS A 318 14.01 6.84 -6.35
N PRO A 319 14.57 7.94 -6.90
CA PRO A 319 14.25 9.32 -6.50
C PRO A 319 12.82 9.74 -6.84
N LYS A 320 12.14 9.05 -7.77
CA LYS A 320 10.74 9.30 -8.12
C LYS A 320 9.76 8.56 -7.21
N VAL A 321 10.23 7.58 -6.44
CA VAL A 321 9.36 6.83 -5.52
C VAL A 321 9.18 7.63 -4.24
N ASN A 322 7.93 8.07 -4.01
CA ASN A 322 7.58 8.92 -2.89
C ASN A 322 6.45 8.37 -2.00
N GLY A 323 5.92 7.17 -2.28
CA GLY A 323 4.88 6.55 -1.47
C GLY A 323 5.08 5.06 -1.23
N LEU A 324 4.74 4.60 -0.02
CA LEU A 324 4.75 3.20 0.40
C LEU A 324 3.59 2.92 1.35
N PHE A 325 2.67 2.03 0.96
CA PHE A 325 1.48 1.67 1.74
C PHE A 325 1.39 0.17 1.94
N TRP A 326 1.35 -0.23 3.23
CA TRP A 326 1.16 -1.64 3.61
C TRP A 326 -0.33 -1.99 3.60
N TRP A 327 -0.70 -3.08 2.94
CA TRP A 327 -2.08 -3.50 2.78
C TRP A 327 -2.61 -4.22 4.03
N PHE A 328 -3.80 -3.85 4.53
CA PHE A 328 -4.38 -4.31 5.80
C PHE A 328 -3.42 -4.18 6.99
N LEU A 329 -2.76 -3.04 7.10
CA LEU A 329 -1.81 -2.77 8.17
C LEU A 329 -2.39 -3.06 9.57
N GLU A 330 -3.65 -2.69 9.79
CA GLU A 330 -4.34 -2.69 11.08
C GLU A 330 -4.96 -4.03 11.46
N ALA A 331 -4.99 -5.03 10.57
CA ALA A 331 -5.68 -6.28 10.86
C ALA A 331 -5.14 -6.93 12.15
N ASN A 332 -6.04 -7.22 13.08
CA ASN A 332 -5.68 -7.71 14.41
C ASN A 332 -6.89 -8.36 15.10
N GLU A 333 -6.81 -9.66 15.35
CA GLU A 333 -7.86 -10.42 16.00
C GLU A 333 -7.68 -10.54 17.53
N TYR A 334 -6.62 -9.95 18.11
CA TYR A 334 -6.35 -10.04 19.54
C TYR A 334 -7.42 -9.32 20.38
N GLY A 335 -7.98 -10.04 21.31
CA GLY A 335 -9.05 -9.54 22.18
C GLY A 335 -10.46 -9.77 21.65
N LEU A 336 -10.61 -10.30 20.45
CA LEU A 336 -11.91 -10.64 19.85
C LEU A 336 -12.34 -12.07 20.17
N ASP A 337 -13.64 -12.29 20.26
CA ASP A 337 -14.21 -13.63 20.17
C ASP A 337 -14.24 -14.05 18.70
N TRP A 338 -13.35 -14.97 18.32
CA TRP A 338 -13.21 -15.49 16.97
C TRP A 338 -14.52 -15.98 16.33
N LYS A 339 -15.48 -16.46 17.12
CA LYS A 339 -16.74 -17.00 16.60
C LYS A 339 -17.79 -15.94 16.32
N THR A 340 -17.77 -14.83 17.09
CA THR A 340 -18.86 -13.85 17.09
C THR A 340 -18.42 -12.44 16.72
N GLN A 341 -17.11 -12.13 16.77
CA GLN A 341 -16.58 -10.79 16.58
C GLN A 341 -15.52 -10.71 15.48
N ARG A 342 -15.30 -11.78 14.73
CA ARG A 342 -14.36 -11.81 13.63
C ARG A 342 -14.65 -10.69 12.62
N VAL A 343 -13.62 -9.96 12.21
CA VAL A 343 -13.75 -8.80 11.33
C VAL A 343 -13.57 -9.16 9.86
N THR A 344 -12.63 -10.05 9.56
CA THR A 344 -12.37 -10.53 8.19
C THR A 344 -12.00 -12.01 8.16
N ASP A 345 -12.34 -12.68 7.07
CA ASP A 345 -12.03 -14.09 6.83
C ASP A 345 -10.67 -14.30 6.17
N LYS A 346 -9.98 -13.23 5.74
CA LYS A 346 -8.71 -13.30 5.01
C LYS A 346 -7.76 -12.19 5.40
N TRP A 347 -6.49 -12.37 5.07
CA TRP A 347 -5.43 -11.36 5.09
C TRP A 347 -4.90 -10.95 6.46
N TYR A 348 -5.47 -11.42 7.56
CA TYR A 348 -5.07 -11.01 8.91
C TYR A 348 -3.63 -11.39 9.28
N ASP A 349 -3.02 -12.43 8.67
CA ASP A 349 -1.60 -12.78 8.92
C ASP A 349 -0.60 -12.01 8.06
N ALA A 350 -1.05 -11.12 7.20
CA ALA A 350 -0.19 -10.22 6.44
C ALA A 350 -0.10 -8.82 7.04
N SER A 351 -0.79 -8.57 8.15
CA SER A 351 -0.80 -7.30 8.89
C SER A 351 0.53 -6.99 9.57
N LEU A 352 0.60 -5.82 10.21
CA LEU A 352 1.75 -5.40 11.02
C LEU A 352 1.49 -5.54 12.53
N PHE A 353 0.46 -6.29 12.89
CA PHE A 353 0.13 -6.67 14.26
C PHE A 353 -0.07 -8.19 14.36
N ASP A 354 0.34 -8.74 15.49
CA ASP A 354 0.21 -10.15 15.78
C ASP A 354 -1.20 -10.48 16.26
N ASN A 355 -1.86 -11.45 15.63
CA ASN A 355 -3.24 -11.82 15.96
C ASN A 355 -3.42 -12.51 17.31
N GLU A 356 -2.36 -13.06 17.91
CA GLU A 356 -2.42 -13.77 19.20
C GLU A 356 -2.12 -12.84 20.37
N THR A 357 -1.28 -11.84 20.17
CA THR A 357 -0.80 -10.96 21.25
C THR A 357 -1.20 -9.50 21.06
N GLY A 358 -1.66 -9.11 19.87
CA GLY A 358 -1.94 -7.72 19.49
C GLY A 358 -0.69 -6.85 19.32
N CYS A 359 0.50 -7.41 19.50
CA CYS A 359 1.73 -6.66 19.48
C CYS A 359 2.11 -6.20 18.07
N ALA A 360 2.57 -4.95 17.97
CA ALA A 360 3.17 -4.43 16.76
C ALA A 360 4.41 -5.24 16.37
N LEU A 361 4.42 -5.72 15.13
CA LEU A 361 5.47 -6.58 14.58
C LEU A 361 6.74 -5.80 14.22
N PRO A 362 7.91 -6.45 14.20
CA PRO A 362 9.18 -5.81 13.85
C PRO A 362 9.17 -5.10 12.50
N ALA A 363 8.42 -5.61 11.51
CA ALA A 363 8.28 -5.03 10.18
C ALA A 363 7.70 -3.59 10.21
N LEU A 364 6.78 -3.29 11.15
CA LEU A 364 6.22 -1.94 11.28
C LEU A 364 7.31 -0.88 11.53
N TYR A 365 8.29 -1.22 12.34
CA TYR A 365 9.36 -0.29 12.72
C TYR A 365 10.42 -0.06 11.62
N GLU A 366 10.48 -0.94 10.60
CA GLU A 366 11.34 -0.75 9.43
C GLU A 366 10.78 0.34 8.47
N LEU A 367 9.46 0.53 8.44
CA LEU A 367 8.81 1.46 7.50
C LEU A 367 9.28 2.90 7.62
N LYS A 368 9.61 3.37 8.83
CA LYS A 368 10.11 4.74 9.07
C LYS A 368 11.36 5.09 8.30
N ALA A 369 12.19 4.11 7.94
CA ALA A 369 13.42 4.33 7.19
C ALA A 369 13.16 4.80 5.75
N PHE A 370 11.95 4.62 5.22
CA PHE A 370 11.54 5.18 3.95
C PHE A 370 11.47 6.71 3.99
N ASN A 371 10.91 7.30 5.04
CA ASN A 371 10.84 8.76 5.22
C ASN A 371 12.21 9.41 5.42
N ASN A 372 13.13 8.70 6.08
CA ASN A 372 14.41 9.25 6.46
C ASN A 372 15.42 9.28 5.31
N GLY A 373 15.08 8.74 4.14
CA GLY A 373 15.96 8.67 2.96
C GLY A 373 17.27 7.91 3.21
N SER A 374 17.33 7.10 4.26
CA SER A 374 18.51 6.32 4.60
C SER A 374 18.73 5.23 3.58
N THR A 375 19.77 5.38 2.74
CA THR A 375 20.22 4.37 1.78
C THR A 375 21.14 3.32 2.40
N SER A 376 21.41 3.42 3.71
CA SER A 376 22.14 2.38 4.40
C SER A 376 21.20 1.17 4.52
N ILE A 377 21.48 0.12 3.73
CA ILE A 377 21.10 -1.24 4.12
C ILE A 377 21.66 -1.36 5.54
N PRO A 378 20.82 -1.55 6.57
CA PRO A 378 21.35 -1.88 7.87
C PRO A 378 22.26 -3.10 7.58
N ALA A 379 23.55 -2.98 7.88
CA ALA A 379 24.38 -4.18 7.95
C ALA A 379 23.51 -5.15 8.74
N VAL A 380 23.30 -6.34 8.20
CA VAL A 380 22.68 -7.43 8.95
C VAL A 380 23.56 -7.59 10.18
N VAL A 381 23.28 -6.78 11.20
CA VAL A 381 23.69 -7.09 12.54
C VAL A 381 22.79 -8.28 12.82
N SER A 382 23.31 -9.46 12.57
CA SER A 382 22.84 -10.62 13.28
C SER A 382 23.10 -10.29 14.77
N GLU A 383 22.23 -9.51 15.40
CA GLU A 383 21.91 -9.81 16.76
C GLU A 383 21.36 -11.23 16.64
N GLU A 384 22.24 -12.19 16.80
CA GLU A 384 21.85 -13.51 17.24
C GLU A 384 20.96 -13.21 18.46
N ALA A 385 19.65 -13.21 18.24
CA ALA A 385 18.71 -13.21 19.34
C ALA A 385 19.21 -14.37 20.20
N SER A 386 19.77 -14.06 21.34
CA SER A 386 20.47 -15.06 22.15
C SER A 386 19.40 -15.93 22.78
N TYR A 387 18.92 -16.88 21.98
CA TYR A 387 18.02 -17.89 22.48
C TYR A 387 18.72 -18.65 23.60
N PRO A 388 18.02 -18.90 24.70
CA PRO A 388 18.61 -19.61 25.80
C PRO A 388 19.09 -20.99 25.36
N TRP A 389 20.28 -21.35 25.77
CA TRP A 389 20.85 -22.68 25.54
C TRP A 389 20.43 -23.62 26.65
N TYR A 390 20.15 -24.86 26.29
CA TYR A 390 19.80 -25.91 27.23
C TYR A 390 20.67 -27.14 27.00
N ALA A 391 21.04 -27.81 28.05
CA ALA A 391 21.57 -29.15 27.99
C ALA A 391 20.46 -30.15 27.62
N LEU A 392 20.81 -31.36 27.19
CA LEU A 392 19.83 -32.39 26.83
C LEU A 392 18.94 -32.83 28.02
N ASP A 393 19.35 -32.57 29.26
CA ASP A 393 18.59 -32.79 30.47
C ASP A 393 17.58 -31.65 30.81
N GLY A 394 17.45 -30.64 29.93
CA GLY A 394 16.55 -29.51 30.07
C GLY A 394 17.09 -28.36 30.94
N ARG A 395 18.29 -28.46 31.47
CA ARG A 395 18.92 -27.39 32.26
C ARG A 395 19.36 -26.23 31.40
N LYS A 396 18.94 -25.02 31.75
CA LYS A 396 19.35 -23.78 31.06
C LYS A 396 20.84 -23.50 31.26
N ILE A 397 21.53 -23.10 30.19
CA ILE A 397 22.95 -22.77 30.17
C ILE A 397 23.07 -21.25 29.92
N GLU A 398 23.87 -20.57 30.72
CA GLU A 398 24.17 -19.14 30.52
C GLU A 398 25.17 -18.98 29.37
N GLY A 399 24.76 -18.25 28.34
CA GLY A 399 25.55 -18.00 27.13
C GLY A 399 25.70 -19.23 26.20
N LYS A 400 26.47 -19.05 25.14
CA LYS A 400 26.77 -20.11 24.15
C LYS A 400 27.70 -21.16 24.78
N PRO A 401 27.36 -22.46 24.72
CA PRO A 401 28.20 -23.51 25.26
C PRO A 401 29.59 -23.53 24.61
N THR A 402 30.64 -23.61 25.40
CA THR A 402 32.04 -23.70 24.95
C THR A 402 32.60 -25.13 25.05
N ARG A 403 31.92 -26.02 25.74
CA ARG A 403 32.32 -27.42 25.84
C ARG A 403 31.73 -28.24 24.70
N LYS A 404 32.50 -29.17 24.17
CA LYS A 404 32.02 -30.11 23.14
C LYS A 404 30.82 -30.89 23.66
N GLY A 405 29.75 -30.93 22.89
CA GLY A 405 28.52 -31.60 23.31
C GLY A 405 27.34 -31.31 22.42
N ILE A 406 26.20 -31.92 22.73
CA ILE A 406 24.92 -31.64 22.07
C ILE A 406 24.08 -30.80 23.02
N TYR A 407 23.55 -29.70 22.48
CA TYR A 407 22.76 -28.72 23.21
C TYR A 407 21.47 -28.42 22.45
N ILE A 408 20.51 -27.83 23.11
CA ILE A 408 19.28 -27.35 22.50
C ILE A 408 19.34 -25.82 22.49
N ASN A 409 19.18 -25.24 21.28
CA ASN A 409 18.99 -23.80 21.10
C ASN A 409 17.79 -23.60 20.17
N ARG A 410 16.83 -22.81 20.55
CA ARG A 410 15.49 -22.86 19.99
C ARG A 410 14.87 -24.26 20.18
N GLN A 411 14.41 -24.89 19.11
CA GLN A 411 13.91 -26.27 19.10
C GLN A 411 14.88 -27.27 18.48
N ASP A 412 16.08 -26.79 18.10
CA ASP A 412 17.08 -27.57 17.38
C ASP A 412 18.15 -28.14 18.29
N LYS A 413 18.63 -29.35 17.95
CA LYS A 413 19.81 -29.94 18.55
C LYS A 413 21.05 -29.42 17.86
N VAL A 414 21.89 -28.68 18.57
CA VAL A 414 23.13 -28.09 18.06
C VAL A 414 24.33 -28.84 18.63
N VAL A 415 25.24 -29.25 17.74
CA VAL A 415 26.50 -29.91 18.12
C VAL A 415 27.61 -28.87 18.23
N VAL A 416 28.13 -28.66 19.45
CA VAL A 416 29.33 -27.86 19.68
C VAL A 416 30.53 -28.78 19.57
N ARG A 417 31.43 -28.56 18.59
CA ARG A 417 32.60 -29.37 18.26
C ARG A 417 33.88 -28.85 18.91
#